data_564758c7de24ed65c0dffa72b78b197e
#
_entry.id   564758c7de24ed65c0dffa72b78b197e
#
_cell.length_a   1.000
_cell.length_b   1.000
_cell.length_c   1.000
_cell.angle_alpha   90.00
_cell.angle_beta   90.00
_cell.angle_gamma   90.00
#
_symmetry.space_group_name_H-M   'P 1'
#
loop_
_entity.id
_entity.type
_entity.pdbx_description
1 polymer ?
#
loop_
_entity_poly.entity_id
_entity_poly.type
_entity_poly.pdbx_seq_one_letter_code
_entity_poly.pdbx_strand_id
1 'polypeptide(L)'
;MEPLVLGLDLGTSGVRIAVLDTAGHLLHSSSTSYARGLAHAEDWCRACRELITGIPQTLSNRLRALAVDGTSGTLLACRTDGTPIGRALPYSRACPDQSHLLQALVPATSPAASSSGSLARALELLKRVPEPGFLRHQADWINGWFLQDWRWGEEGNNFRLGWNPQKNEWDGAISNQRWAAALPSIRPSGTVLGRIDNDLAIELNLPTRISVVAGTTDSNAAVLAANPCEADGVTVLGTTLVMKRFTAQPLVGPGITSHRVGGRWLCGGASNAGAGVLRRFFSDDQLRELSRQIDPESASGLDYLPLPDTGERFPVDDPGLMPVLEPRPVSDALFLQGLLEGLATIEARGWQRLRELGAEPPLRVISLGGGARNPQWRRLRERRLGCPVLSCTMPPAAGVARLALQALNEGESAQQH
;
A
#
# COMPACT_ATOMS: atom_id res chain seq x y z
N MET A 1 29.53 -15.54 -0.67
CA MET A 1 28.58 -15.17 0.41
C MET A 1 27.21 -14.97 -0.26
N GLU A 2 26.20 -15.51 0.34
CA GLU A 2 24.82 -15.42 -0.15
C GLU A 2 24.36 -13.96 -0.30
N PRO A 3 23.74 -13.58 -1.43
CA PRO A 3 23.27 -12.22 -1.67
C PRO A 3 22.11 -11.85 -0.76
N LEU A 4 21.98 -10.56 -0.48
CA LEU A 4 20.89 -9.98 0.33
C LEU A 4 20.14 -8.91 -0.46
N VAL A 5 18.92 -8.63 -0.05
CA VAL A 5 18.10 -7.56 -0.62
C VAL A 5 17.62 -6.58 0.45
N LEU A 6 17.41 -5.34 0.05
CA LEU A 6 16.96 -4.24 0.91
C LEU A 6 15.59 -3.74 0.46
N GLY A 7 14.66 -3.62 1.38
CA GLY A 7 13.40 -2.90 1.18
C GLY A 7 13.36 -1.62 2.01
N LEU A 8 12.78 -0.58 1.42
CA LEU A 8 12.55 0.71 2.07
C LEU A 8 11.06 1.04 2.00
N ASP A 9 10.41 1.22 3.16
CA ASP A 9 9.02 1.66 3.30
C ASP A 9 9.00 3.11 3.77
N LEU A 10 8.60 4.02 2.88
CA LEU A 10 8.44 5.43 3.18
C LEU A 10 6.99 5.72 3.59
N GLY A 11 6.72 5.60 4.88
CA GLY A 11 5.40 5.86 5.45
C GLY A 11 5.09 7.35 5.67
N THR A 12 3.97 7.61 6.34
CA THR A 12 3.50 8.97 6.64
C THR A 12 4.41 9.73 7.60
N SER A 13 4.99 9.04 8.59
CA SER A 13 5.75 9.65 9.68
C SER A 13 7.25 9.44 9.60
N GLY A 14 7.74 8.57 8.71
CA GLY A 14 9.16 8.20 8.63
C GLY A 14 9.40 7.05 7.68
N VAL A 15 10.61 6.54 7.71
CA VAL A 15 11.11 5.44 6.89
C VAL A 15 11.36 4.21 7.75
N ARG A 16 11.10 3.04 7.19
CA ARG A 16 11.51 1.75 7.73
C ARG A 16 12.31 1.00 6.68
N ILE A 17 13.30 0.24 7.11
CA ILE A 17 14.05 -0.64 6.24
C ILE A 17 13.97 -2.09 6.71
N ALA A 18 14.15 -3.01 5.77
CA ALA A 18 14.28 -4.43 6.03
C ALA A 18 15.32 -5.06 5.10
N VAL A 19 16.22 -5.88 5.65
CA VAL A 19 17.18 -6.68 4.90
C VAL A 19 16.72 -8.13 4.95
N LEU A 20 16.55 -8.75 3.79
CA LEU A 20 16.18 -10.16 3.66
C LEU A 20 17.31 -10.97 3.04
N ASP A 21 17.38 -12.26 3.43
CA ASP A 21 18.16 -13.28 2.72
C ASP A 21 17.38 -13.85 1.51
N THR A 22 18.01 -14.75 0.77
CA THR A 22 17.40 -15.39 -0.43
C THR A 22 16.22 -16.30 -0.09
N ALA A 23 16.09 -16.78 1.15
CA ALA A 23 14.93 -17.52 1.64
C ALA A 23 13.79 -16.58 2.10
N GLY A 24 14.02 -15.27 2.14
CA GLY A 24 13.06 -14.27 2.58
C GLY A 24 12.99 -14.08 4.09
N HIS A 25 13.99 -14.55 4.84
CA HIS A 25 14.09 -14.31 6.28
C HIS A 25 14.57 -12.90 6.56
N LEU A 26 13.97 -12.26 7.56
CA LEU A 26 14.34 -10.92 8.01
C LEU A 26 15.63 -10.98 8.86
N LEU A 27 16.70 -10.37 8.36
CA LEU A 27 18.01 -10.33 9.04
C LEU A 27 18.24 -9.01 9.79
N HIS A 28 17.66 -7.91 9.30
CA HIS A 28 17.78 -6.59 9.92
C HIS A 28 16.55 -5.75 9.62
N SER A 29 16.15 -4.94 10.59
CA SER A 29 15.10 -3.93 10.41
C SER A 29 15.34 -2.75 11.34
N SER A 30 15.19 -1.55 10.82
CA SER A 30 15.28 -0.31 11.60
C SER A 30 14.31 0.75 11.04
N SER A 31 14.09 1.80 11.82
CA SER A 31 13.18 2.88 11.44
C SER A 31 13.61 4.22 12.00
N THR A 32 13.31 5.31 11.30
CA THR A 32 13.50 6.68 11.77
C THR A 32 12.35 7.58 11.31
N SER A 33 12.12 8.66 12.03
CA SER A 33 11.03 9.61 11.73
C SER A 33 11.52 10.79 10.87
N TYR A 34 10.61 11.38 10.09
CA TYR A 34 10.89 12.64 9.43
C TYR A 34 10.98 13.77 10.45
N ALA A 35 11.96 14.67 10.30
CA ALA A 35 12.09 15.80 11.22
C ALA A 35 11.03 16.88 10.99
N ARG A 36 10.69 17.17 9.72
CA ARG A 36 9.74 18.22 9.32
C ARG A 36 8.43 17.66 8.76
N GLY A 37 8.38 16.33 8.56
CA GLY A 37 7.20 15.60 8.10
C GLY A 37 7.17 15.31 6.61
N LEU A 38 6.12 14.61 6.19
CA LEU A 38 5.95 13.99 4.87
C LEU A 38 6.09 14.97 3.68
N ALA A 39 5.76 16.24 3.84
CA ALA A 39 5.79 17.22 2.75
C ALA A 39 7.21 17.66 2.33
N HIS A 40 8.25 17.26 3.06
CA HIS A 40 9.63 17.68 2.85
C HIS A 40 10.46 16.54 2.24
N ALA A 41 10.71 16.60 0.93
CA ALA A 41 11.41 15.53 0.21
C ALA A 41 12.85 15.31 0.68
N GLU A 42 13.53 16.37 1.15
CA GLU A 42 14.89 16.24 1.71
C GLU A 42 14.92 15.39 2.99
N ASP A 43 13.80 15.36 3.74
CA ASP A 43 13.67 14.52 4.92
C ASP A 43 13.58 13.03 4.54
N TRP A 44 13.03 12.72 3.35
CA TRP A 44 13.00 11.35 2.84
C TRP A 44 14.42 10.82 2.58
N CYS A 45 15.24 11.59 1.84
CA CYS A 45 16.64 11.22 1.57
C CYS A 45 17.45 11.11 2.86
N ARG A 46 17.28 12.09 3.79
CA ARG A 46 18.01 12.07 5.06
C ARG A 46 17.68 10.83 5.87
N ALA A 47 16.39 10.48 5.99
CA ALA A 47 15.95 9.29 6.72
C ALA A 47 16.45 7.99 6.05
N CYS A 48 16.39 7.90 4.72
CA CYS A 48 16.96 6.77 3.99
C CYS A 48 18.47 6.65 4.22
N ARG A 49 19.22 7.76 4.13
CA ARG A 49 20.67 7.80 4.36
C ARG A 49 21.01 7.32 5.76
N GLU A 50 20.35 7.87 6.78
CA GLU A 50 20.55 7.49 8.19
C GLU A 50 20.38 5.98 8.40
N LEU A 51 19.29 5.42 7.90
CA LEU A 51 18.98 4.00 8.08
C LEU A 51 19.94 3.09 7.28
N ILE A 52 20.27 3.45 6.06
CA ILE A 52 21.16 2.64 5.20
C ILE A 52 22.57 2.62 5.77
N THR A 53 23.12 3.76 6.17
CA THR A 53 24.47 3.82 6.76
C THR A 53 24.53 3.14 8.12
N GLY A 54 23.38 2.97 8.80
CA GLY A 54 23.25 2.21 10.04
C GLY A 54 23.19 0.68 9.87
N ILE A 55 23.08 0.16 8.62
CA ILE A 55 23.10 -1.29 8.38
C ILE A 55 24.49 -1.86 8.73
N PRO A 56 24.58 -2.94 9.53
CA PRO A 56 25.87 -3.59 9.80
C PRO A 56 26.64 -3.93 8.52
N GLN A 57 27.92 -3.60 8.45
CA GLN A 57 28.73 -3.75 7.24
C GLN A 57 28.80 -5.20 6.72
N THR A 58 28.70 -6.18 7.62
CA THR A 58 28.60 -7.60 7.29
C THR A 58 27.34 -7.94 6.46
N LEU A 59 26.30 -7.13 6.56
CA LEU A 59 25.07 -7.25 5.76
C LEU A 59 25.13 -6.33 4.54
N SER A 60 25.50 -5.04 4.71
CA SER A 60 25.50 -4.08 3.60
C SER A 60 26.40 -4.51 2.44
N ASN A 61 27.55 -5.09 2.68
CA ASN A 61 28.47 -5.60 1.65
C ASN A 61 27.87 -6.74 0.79
N ARG A 62 26.82 -7.39 1.28
CA ARG A 62 26.13 -8.50 0.61
C ARG A 62 24.91 -8.05 -0.17
N LEU A 63 24.47 -6.81 -0.05
CA LEU A 63 23.31 -6.30 -0.76
C LEU A 63 23.55 -6.32 -2.28
N ARG A 64 22.54 -6.77 -3.04
CA ARG A 64 22.58 -6.87 -4.51
C ARG A 64 21.41 -6.20 -5.20
N ALA A 65 20.29 -6.03 -4.49
CA ALA A 65 19.14 -5.30 -5.01
C ALA A 65 18.44 -4.55 -3.88
N LEU A 66 17.77 -3.47 -4.24
CA LEU A 66 16.87 -2.72 -3.36
C LEU A 66 15.57 -2.37 -4.08
N ALA A 67 14.49 -2.22 -3.31
CA ALA A 67 13.21 -1.72 -3.79
C ALA A 67 12.59 -0.78 -2.76
N VAL A 68 11.80 0.18 -3.25
CA VAL A 68 11.23 1.26 -2.44
C VAL A 68 9.72 1.26 -2.59
N ASP A 69 8.99 1.28 -1.48
CA ASP A 69 7.59 1.66 -1.48
C ASP A 69 7.38 3.02 -0.79
N GLY A 70 6.24 3.60 -1.01
CA GLY A 70 5.90 4.88 -0.42
C GLY A 70 4.40 5.09 -0.33
N THR A 71 4.02 6.16 0.39
CA THR A 71 2.62 6.51 0.57
C THR A 71 1.92 6.70 -0.77
N SER A 72 0.81 5.96 -0.97
CA SER A 72 0.05 5.97 -2.22
C SER A 72 -0.54 7.35 -2.51
N GLY A 73 0.08 8.07 -3.42
CA GLY A 73 -0.41 9.35 -3.91
C GLY A 73 0.24 10.60 -3.34
N THR A 74 1.25 10.52 -2.46
CA THR A 74 2.10 11.69 -2.15
C THR A 74 2.89 12.07 -3.39
N LEU A 75 2.74 13.30 -3.86
CA LEU A 75 3.26 13.77 -5.15
C LEU A 75 4.05 15.06 -4.99
N LEU A 76 5.14 15.19 -5.73
CA LEU A 76 5.90 16.45 -5.83
C LEU A 76 6.21 16.79 -7.28
N ALA A 77 6.46 18.10 -7.50
CA ALA A 77 7.09 18.62 -8.71
C ALA A 77 8.60 18.79 -8.47
N CYS A 78 9.43 18.39 -9.42
CA CYS A 78 10.87 18.58 -9.35
C CYS A 78 11.45 18.98 -10.71
N ARG A 79 12.68 19.48 -10.71
CA ARG A 79 13.46 19.74 -11.92
C ARG A 79 13.92 18.42 -12.54
N THR A 80 14.50 18.48 -13.72
CA THR A 80 15.04 17.31 -14.43
C THR A 80 16.21 16.64 -13.71
N ASP A 81 16.91 17.37 -12.84
CA ASP A 81 17.96 16.88 -11.95
C ASP A 81 17.43 16.37 -10.60
N GLY A 82 16.11 16.24 -10.46
CA GLY A 82 15.44 15.77 -9.25
C GLY A 82 15.27 16.83 -8.15
N THR A 83 15.82 18.03 -8.29
CA THR A 83 15.67 19.10 -7.28
C THR A 83 14.20 19.42 -7.05
N PRO A 84 13.65 19.25 -5.81
CA PRO A 84 12.26 19.56 -5.51
C PRO A 84 11.89 21.02 -5.79
N ILE A 85 10.72 21.26 -6.38
CA ILE A 85 10.16 22.60 -6.57
C ILE A 85 9.03 22.78 -5.55
N GLY A 86 9.38 23.34 -4.40
CA GLY A 86 8.46 23.50 -3.28
C GLY A 86 8.23 22.21 -2.50
N ARG A 87 7.08 22.13 -1.80
CA ARG A 87 6.73 21.01 -0.94
C ARG A 87 5.92 19.96 -1.69
N ALA A 88 6.12 18.69 -1.34
CA ALA A 88 5.25 17.61 -1.78
C ALA A 88 3.82 17.81 -1.25
N LEU A 89 2.83 17.37 -2.01
CA LEU A 89 1.44 17.27 -1.56
C LEU A 89 1.18 15.85 -1.01
N PRO A 90 0.96 15.73 0.31
CA PRO A 90 0.67 14.44 0.94
C PRO A 90 -0.58 13.76 0.36
N TYR A 91 -0.61 12.44 0.37
CA TYR A 91 -1.74 11.63 -0.10
C TYR A 91 -3.08 11.97 0.58
N SER A 92 -3.03 12.46 1.82
CA SER A 92 -4.21 12.87 2.61
C SER A 92 -4.80 14.21 2.17
N ARG A 93 -4.07 14.99 1.34
CA ARG A 93 -4.58 16.27 0.85
C ARG A 93 -5.55 16.05 -0.30
N ALA A 94 -6.82 16.36 -0.08
CA ALA A 94 -7.81 16.50 -1.14
C ALA A 94 -7.67 17.85 -1.86
N CYS A 95 -8.01 17.87 -3.15
CA CYS A 95 -7.99 19.05 -4.01
C CYS A 95 -9.36 19.20 -4.72
N PRO A 96 -10.44 19.51 -3.98
CA PRO A 96 -11.80 19.57 -4.54
C PRO A 96 -11.95 20.61 -5.65
N ASP A 97 -11.17 21.70 -5.61
CA ASP A 97 -11.16 22.76 -6.62
C ASP A 97 -10.74 22.26 -8.00
N GLN A 98 -10.14 21.07 -8.10
CA GLN A 98 -9.74 20.44 -9.36
C GLN A 98 -10.84 19.58 -9.99
N SER A 99 -11.99 19.37 -9.33
CA SER A 99 -13.03 18.43 -9.75
C SER A 99 -13.53 18.65 -11.19
N HIS A 100 -13.67 19.90 -11.61
CA HIS A 100 -14.10 20.24 -12.99
C HIS A 100 -13.05 19.85 -14.04
N LEU A 101 -11.76 20.00 -13.73
CA LEU A 101 -10.67 19.61 -14.63
C LEU A 101 -10.54 18.07 -14.68
N LEU A 102 -10.74 17.38 -13.56
CA LEU A 102 -10.75 15.91 -13.54
C LEU A 102 -11.83 15.34 -14.46
N GLN A 103 -13.05 15.90 -14.42
CA GLN A 103 -14.15 15.49 -15.29
C GLN A 103 -13.85 15.67 -16.78
N ALA A 104 -13.05 16.69 -17.13
CA ALA A 104 -12.64 16.95 -18.51
C ALA A 104 -11.49 16.02 -18.97
N LEU A 105 -10.68 15.50 -18.04
CA LEU A 105 -9.47 14.73 -18.35
C LEU A 105 -9.70 13.22 -18.36
N VAL A 106 -10.54 12.70 -17.46
CA VAL A 106 -10.73 11.26 -17.28
C VAL A 106 -12.21 10.88 -17.09
N PRO A 107 -12.64 9.69 -17.52
CA PRO A 107 -13.97 9.19 -17.22
C PRO A 107 -14.26 9.14 -15.73
N ALA A 108 -15.50 9.33 -15.31
CA ALA A 108 -15.91 9.25 -13.89
C ALA A 108 -15.59 7.89 -13.23
N THR A 109 -15.50 6.83 -14.03
CA THR A 109 -15.12 5.48 -13.59
C THR A 109 -13.61 5.29 -13.41
N SER A 110 -12.78 6.24 -13.87
CA SER A 110 -11.32 6.17 -13.70
C SER A 110 -10.94 6.33 -12.24
N PRO A 111 -9.98 5.53 -11.72
CA PRO A 111 -9.39 5.73 -10.39
C PRO A 111 -8.75 7.10 -10.20
N ALA A 112 -8.41 7.78 -11.30
CA ALA A 112 -7.84 9.13 -11.30
C ALA A 112 -8.90 10.23 -11.15
N ALA A 113 -10.21 9.94 -11.28
CA ALA A 113 -11.29 10.92 -11.20
C ALA A 113 -11.53 11.50 -9.80
N SER A 114 -10.92 10.92 -8.77
CA SER A 114 -11.11 11.35 -7.38
C SER A 114 -10.37 12.66 -7.07
N SER A 115 -11.07 13.62 -6.45
CA SER A 115 -10.47 14.86 -5.94
C SER A 115 -9.43 14.64 -4.81
N SER A 116 -9.40 13.46 -4.20
CA SER A 116 -8.34 12.99 -3.30
C SER A 116 -7.33 12.06 -3.99
N GLY A 117 -7.32 11.99 -5.33
CA GLY A 117 -6.38 11.22 -6.13
C GLY A 117 -5.09 11.98 -6.49
N SER A 118 -4.13 11.27 -7.06
CA SER A 118 -2.85 11.85 -7.49
C SER A 118 -3.02 12.84 -8.63
N LEU A 119 -3.97 12.62 -9.56
CA LEU A 119 -4.23 13.54 -10.65
C LEU A 119 -4.70 14.90 -10.14
N ALA A 120 -5.59 14.94 -9.14
CA ALA A 120 -6.02 16.18 -8.52
C ALA A 120 -4.85 16.96 -7.90
N ARG A 121 -3.93 16.25 -7.22
CA ARG A 121 -2.70 16.85 -6.67
C ARG A 121 -1.73 17.32 -7.76
N ALA A 122 -1.61 16.58 -8.87
CA ALA A 122 -0.82 17.01 -10.01
C ALA A 122 -1.35 18.33 -10.57
N LEU A 123 -2.64 18.45 -10.80
CA LEU A 123 -3.28 19.69 -11.26
C LEU A 123 -3.09 20.84 -10.28
N GLU A 124 -3.12 20.56 -8.98
CA GLU A 124 -2.84 21.59 -7.95
C GLU A 124 -1.37 22.04 -7.95
N LEU A 125 -0.41 21.12 -8.15
CA LEU A 125 1.00 21.47 -8.31
C LEU A 125 1.26 22.30 -9.57
N LEU A 126 0.63 21.92 -10.69
CA LEU A 126 0.76 22.60 -11.97
C LEU A 126 0.24 24.05 -11.96
N LYS A 127 -0.71 24.39 -11.09
CA LYS A 127 -1.10 25.81 -10.87
C LYS A 127 0.07 26.65 -10.35
N ARG A 128 0.95 26.06 -9.56
CA ARG A 128 2.09 26.75 -8.90
C ARG A 128 3.35 26.64 -9.74
N VAL A 129 3.49 25.54 -10.46
CA VAL A 129 4.64 25.21 -11.30
C VAL A 129 4.10 24.71 -12.64
N PRO A 130 3.76 25.61 -13.58
CA PRO A 130 3.12 25.23 -14.85
C PRO A 130 3.98 24.31 -15.72
N GLU A 131 5.30 24.42 -15.61
CA GLU A 131 6.28 23.66 -16.40
C GLU A 131 7.30 22.98 -15.46
N PRO A 132 6.90 21.96 -14.68
CA PRO A 132 7.85 21.18 -13.90
C PRO A 132 8.72 20.35 -14.85
N GLY A 133 9.95 20.03 -14.42
CA GLY A 133 10.74 19.01 -15.09
C GLY A 133 10.02 17.67 -15.01
N PHE A 134 9.63 17.29 -13.79
CA PHE A 134 8.92 16.04 -13.52
C PHE A 134 7.87 16.19 -12.42
N LEU A 135 6.84 15.33 -12.50
CA LEU A 135 5.87 15.02 -11.44
C LEU A 135 6.16 13.60 -10.94
N ARG A 136 6.53 13.43 -9.67
CA ARG A 136 6.95 12.13 -9.12
C ARG A 136 6.25 11.80 -7.81
N HIS A 137 5.80 10.56 -7.69
CA HIS A 137 5.38 10.02 -6.42
C HIS A 137 6.59 9.83 -5.49
N GLN A 138 6.33 9.75 -4.19
CA GLN A 138 7.37 9.64 -3.17
C GLN A 138 8.37 8.50 -3.46
N ALA A 139 7.89 7.27 -3.69
CA ALA A 139 8.75 6.13 -4.00
C ALA A 139 9.50 6.30 -5.33
N ASP A 140 8.82 6.82 -6.37
CA ASP A 140 9.42 7.06 -7.68
C ASP A 140 10.54 8.11 -7.60
N TRP A 141 10.34 9.15 -6.77
CA TRP A 141 11.36 10.18 -6.58
C TRP A 141 12.59 9.64 -5.83
N ILE A 142 12.40 8.78 -4.82
CA ILE A 142 13.50 8.11 -4.11
C ILE A 142 14.24 7.10 -5.01
N ASN A 143 13.53 6.39 -5.89
CA ASN A 143 14.18 5.58 -6.91
C ASN A 143 15.07 6.45 -7.82
N GLY A 144 14.57 7.62 -8.21
CA GLY A 144 15.35 8.60 -8.97
C GLY A 144 16.59 9.07 -8.22
N TRP A 145 16.51 9.30 -6.90
CA TRP A 145 17.66 9.64 -6.08
C TRP A 145 18.73 8.54 -6.05
N PHE A 146 18.31 7.26 -5.93
CA PHE A 146 19.26 6.15 -6.00
C PHE A 146 19.95 6.00 -7.36
N LEU A 147 19.22 6.31 -8.44
CA LEU A 147 19.69 6.17 -9.82
C LEU A 147 20.39 7.44 -10.37
N GLN A 148 20.22 8.61 -9.72
CA GLN A 148 20.47 9.93 -10.29
C GLN A 148 19.75 10.13 -11.65
N ASP A 149 18.55 9.50 -11.75
CA ASP A 149 17.70 9.51 -12.95
C ASP A 149 16.22 9.44 -12.55
N TRP A 150 15.52 10.54 -12.67
CA TRP A 150 14.12 10.68 -12.25
C TRP A 150 13.09 10.40 -13.35
N ARG A 151 13.48 9.78 -14.48
CA ARG A 151 12.53 9.50 -15.56
C ARG A 151 11.49 8.43 -15.22
N TRP A 152 11.77 7.54 -14.27
CA TRP A 152 10.98 6.35 -13.99
C TRP A 152 9.83 6.58 -13.02
N GLY A 153 8.75 5.81 -13.20
CA GLY A 153 7.66 5.65 -12.25
C GLY A 153 7.13 4.23 -12.25
N GLU A 154 6.57 3.82 -11.12
CA GLU A 154 5.97 2.49 -10.96
C GLU A 154 4.46 2.56 -11.20
N GLU A 155 3.87 1.55 -11.87
CA GLU A 155 2.49 1.56 -12.34
C GLU A 155 1.44 1.68 -11.22
N GLY A 156 1.63 1.06 -10.07
CA GLY A 156 0.70 1.13 -8.94
C GLY A 156 0.67 2.50 -8.29
N ASN A 157 1.83 3.16 -8.14
CA ASN A 157 1.94 4.53 -7.68
C ASN A 157 1.21 5.49 -8.63
N ASN A 158 1.31 5.27 -9.93
CA ASN A 158 0.78 6.14 -10.96
C ASN A 158 -0.68 5.81 -11.37
N PHE A 159 -1.28 4.78 -10.80
CA PHE A 159 -2.66 4.35 -11.07
C PHE A 159 -3.69 5.48 -10.87
N ARG A 160 -3.60 6.21 -9.76
CA ARG A 160 -4.48 7.36 -9.50
C ARG A 160 -4.01 8.68 -10.15
N LEU A 161 -2.90 8.65 -10.85
CA LEU A 161 -2.45 9.74 -11.73
C LEU A 161 -3.01 9.57 -13.15
N GLY A 162 -3.55 8.39 -13.47
CA GLY A 162 -4.20 8.06 -14.72
C GLY A 162 -3.46 7.03 -15.57
N TRP A 163 -2.50 6.28 -14.98
CA TRP A 163 -1.93 5.14 -15.67
C TRP A 163 -2.89 3.94 -15.66
N ASN A 164 -3.14 3.37 -16.83
CA ASN A 164 -3.97 2.18 -16.98
C ASN A 164 -3.08 0.94 -17.15
N PRO A 165 -2.94 0.09 -16.11
CA PRO A 165 -2.06 -1.07 -16.15
C PRO A 165 -2.56 -2.20 -17.06
N GLN A 166 -3.86 -2.21 -17.43
CA GLN A 166 -4.41 -3.21 -18.34
C GLN A 166 -4.06 -2.88 -19.80
N LYS A 167 -4.06 -1.58 -20.14
CA LYS A 167 -3.77 -1.08 -21.48
C LYS A 167 -2.30 -0.70 -21.66
N ASN A 168 -1.54 -0.54 -20.56
CA ASN A 168 -0.18 -0.02 -20.52
C ASN A 168 -0.07 1.39 -21.17
N GLU A 169 -1.03 2.26 -20.87
CA GLU A 169 -1.07 3.62 -21.39
C GLU A 169 -1.61 4.60 -20.34
N TRP A 170 -1.32 5.88 -20.52
CA TRP A 170 -2.01 6.95 -19.79
C TRP A 170 -3.40 7.12 -20.36
N ASP A 171 -4.39 7.45 -19.52
CA ASP A 171 -5.74 7.80 -19.97
C ASP A 171 -5.63 8.90 -21.05
N GLY A 172 -6.38 8.74 -22.16
CA GLY A 172 -6.12 9.42 -23.43
C GLY A 172 -6.03 10.95 -23.38
N ALA A 173 -6.84 11.62 -22.54
CA ALA A 173 -6.79 13.07 -22.38
C ALA A 173 -5.56 13.54 -21.59
N ILE A 174 -4.97 12.71 -20.74
CA ILE A 174 -3.76 13.02 -19.96
C ILE A 174 -2.54 13.10 -20.88
N SER A 175 -2.38 12.14 -21.80
CA SER A 175 -1.25 12.11 -22.74
C SER A 175 -1.19 13.33 -23.66
N ASN A 176 -2.33 14.00 -23.89
CA ASN A 176 -2.44 15.15 -24.79
C ASN A 176 -2.25 16.50 -24.07
N GLN A 177 -1.96 16.48 -22.77
CA GLN A 177 -1.77 17.71 -22.01
C GLN A 177 -0.37 18.30 -22.23
N ARG A 178 -0.26 19.61 -22.17
CA ARG A 178 1.04 20.31 -22.29
C ARG A 178 2.08 19.85 -21.28
N TRP A 179 1.63 19.44 -20.08
CA TRP A 179 2.45 18.93 -19.01
C TRP A 179 2.72 17.42 -19.07
N ALA A 180 2.25 16.72 -20.12
CA ALA A 180 2.45 15.27 -20.26
C ALA A 180 3.93 14.86 -20.27
N ALA A 181 4.83 15.75 -20.74
CA ALA A 181 6.27 15.53 -20.71
C ALA A 181 6.84 15.39 -19.27
N ALA A 182 6.14 15.91 -18.26
CA ALA A 182 6.53 15.78 -16.85
C ALA A 182 6.14 14.42 -16.23
N LEU A 183 5.32 13.61 -16.92
CA LEU A 183 4.93 12.29 -16.46
C LEU A 183 6.10 11.31 -16.50
N PRO A 184 6.11 10.27 -15.63
CA PRO A 184 7.16 9.25 -15.66
C PRO A 184 7.00 8.28 -16.85
N SER A 185 8.13 7.71 -17.26
CA SER A 185 8.16 6.47 -18.04
C SER A 185 7.83 5.31 -17.11
N ILE A 186 6.66 4.71 -17.29
CA ILE A 186 6.16 3.71 -16.35
C ILE A 186 6.85 2.36 -16.54
N ARG A 187 7.13 1.72 -15.40
CA ARG A 187 7.62 0.34 -15.32
C ARG A 187 6.73 -0.48 -14.36
N PRO A 188 6.52 -1.76 -14.68
CA PRO A 188 5.84 -2.68 -13.78
C PRO A 188 6.61 -2.83 -12.45
N SER A 189 5.87 -3.03 -11.37
CA SER A 189 6.41 -3.42 -10.07
C SER A 189 7.28 -4.69 -10.19
N GLY A 190 8.47 -4.68 -9.58
CA GLY A 190 9.45 -5.76 -9.66
C GLY A 190 10.47 -5.61 -10.81
N THR A 191 10.32 -4.65 -11.72
CA THR A 191 11.26 -4.42 -12.83
C THR A 191 12.54 -3.76 -12.35
N VAL A 192 13.71 -4.21 -12.81
CA VAL A 192 14.98 -3.52 -12.60
C VAL A 192 14.99 -2.21 -13.39
N LEU A 193 15.13 -1.08 -12.70
CA LEU A 193 15.18 0.26 -13.28
C LEU A 193 16.60 0.65 -13.74
N GLY A 194 17.60 0.13 -13.04
CA GLY A 194 19.01 0.43 -13.28
C GLY A 194 19.87 -0.01 -12.10
N ARG A 195 21.08 0.50 -12.06
CA ARG A 195 22.00 0.33 -10.93
C ARG A 195 22.04 1.60 -10.11
N ILE A 196 22.31 1.45 -8.81
CA ILE A 196 22.57 2.58 -7.93
C ILE A 196 23.71 3.43 -8.51
N ASP A 197 23.59 4.74 -8.39
CA ASP A 197 24.66 5.66 -8.76
C ASP A 197 25.94 5.37 -7.95
N ASN A 198 27.10 5.41 -8.59
CA ASN A 198 28.34 5.02 -7.96
C ASN A 198 28.76 5.93 -6.81
N ASP A 199 28.63 7.23 -6.98
CA ASP A 199 29.04 8.21 -5.96
C ASP A 199 28.10 8.11 -4.75
N LEU A 200 26.82 7.98 -4.99
CA LEU A 200 25.84 7.76 -3.94
C LEU A 200 26.05 6.41 -3.21
N ALA A 201 26.39 5.35 -3.93
CA ALA A 201 26.69 4.06 -3.31
C ALA A 201 27.88 4.15 -2.35
N ILE A 202 28.96 4.85 -2.78
CA ILE A 202 30.13 5.11 -1.93
C ILE A 202 29.72 5.92 -0.68
N GLU A 203 28.96 6.99 -0.86
CA GLU A 203 28.46 7.83 0.23
C GLU A 203 27.65 7.03 1.25
N LEU A 204 26.83 6.08 0.77
CA LEU A 204 25.97 5.23 1.61
C LEU A 204 26.67 3.98 2.17
N ASN A 205 27.98 3.78 1.92
CA ASN A 205 28.72 2.58 2.26
C ASN A 205 28.07 1.29 1.69
N LEU A 206 27.59 1.36 0.44
CA LEU A 206 26.93 0.28 -0.28
C LEU A 206 27.81 -0.22 -1.46
N PRO A 207 27.62 -1.48 -1.88
CA PRO A 207 28.21 -1.95 -3.14
C PRO A 207 27.67 -1.20 -4.36
N THR A 208 28.52 -0.81 -5.30
CA THR A 208 28.13 -0.09 -6.53
C THR A 208 27.34 -0.95 -7.53
N ARG A 209 27.15 -2.25 -7.27
CA ARG A 209 26.45 -3.19 -8.16
C ARG A 209 25.00 -3.43 -7.76
N ILE A 210 24.46 -2.66 -6.81
CA ILE A 210 23.08 -2.85 -6.36
C ILE A 210 22.11 -2.47 -7.49
N SER A 211 21.21 -3.38 -7.83
CA SER A 211 20.08 -3.11 -8.72
C SER A 211 18.99 -2.36 -7.97
N VAL A 212 18.51 -1.26 -8.53
CA VAL A 212 17.33 -0.52 -8.06
C VAL A 212 16.11 -1.07 -8.79
N VAL A 213 15.14 -1.57 -8.03
CA VAL A 213 13.96 -2.27 -8.54
C VAL A 213 12.72 -1.40 -8.30
N ALA A 214 11.84 -1.32 -9.29
CA ALA A 214 10.54 -0.68 -9.16
C ALA A 214 9.76 -1.36 -8.04
N GLY A 215 9.47 -0.62 -6.99
CA GLY A 215 8.73 -1.13 -5.84
C GLY A 215 7.22 -1.15 -6.06
N THR A 216 6.48 -0.56 -5.13
CA THR A 216 5.02 -0.47 -5.21
C THR A 216 4.50 0.58 -4.22
N THR A 217 3.19 0.60 -3.94
CA THR A 217 2.62 1.42 -2.87
C THR A 217 2.77 0.74 -1.51
N ASP A 218 2.78 1.53 -0.42
CA ASP A 218 2.81 1.06 0.98
C ASP A 218 1.77 -0.02 1.28
N SER A 219 0.54 0.16 0.77
CA SER A 219 -0.55 -0.80 0.98
C SER A 219 -0.33 -2.14 0.26
N ASN A 220 0.31 -2.13 -0.90
CA ASN A 220 0.65 -3.35 -1.64
C ASN A 220 1.88 -4.02 -1.01
N ALA A 221 2.89 -3.23 -0.58
CA ALA A 221 4.05 -3.73 0.16
C ALA A 221 3.63 -4.45 1.45
N ALA A 222 2.64 -3.92 2.17
CA ALA A 222 2.07 -4.60 3.33
C ALA A 222 1.51 -5.98 2.99
N VAL A 223 0.81 -6.12 1.85
CA VAL A 223 0.33 -7.43 1.38
C VAL A 223 1.48 -8.37 1.04
N LEU A 224 2.50 -7.88 0.33
CA LEU A 224 3.70 -8.66 0.00
C LEU A 224 4.46 -9.11 1.26
N ALA A 225 4.46 -8.32 2.34
CA ALA A 225 5.07 -8.70 3.62
C ALA A 225 4.46 -9.97 4.20
N ALA A 226 3.16 -10.19 3.99
CA ALA A 226 2.48 -11.42 4.39
C ALA A 226 2.89 -12.65 3.58
N ASN A 227 3.61 -12.46 2.47
CA ASN A 227 4.04 -13.53 1.56
C ASN A 227 2.90 -14.50 1.18
N PRO A 228 1.76 -14.01 0.70
CA PRO A 228 0.62 -14.86 0.42
C PRO A 228 0.88 -15.75 -0.79
N CYS A 229 0.51 -17.03 -0.69
CA CYS A 229 0.39 -17.89 -1.86
C CYS A 229 -0.91 -17.59 -2.63
N GLU A 230 -1.10 -18.22 -3.79
CA GLU A 230 -2.28 -18.00 -4.63
C GLU A 230 -3.61 -18.34 -3.94
N ALA A 231 -3.57 -19.33 -3.04
CA ALA A 231 -4.74 -19.74 -2.28
C ALA A 231 -5.08 -18.84 -1.10
N ASP A 232 -4.22 -17.89 -0.77
CA ASP A 232 -4.40 -17.01 0.39
C ASP A 232 -5.23 -15.76 0.07
N GLY A 233 -6.04 -15.36 1.03
CA GLY A 233 -6.55 -14.00 1.13
C GLY A 233 -5.73 -13.18 2.13
N VAL A 234 -5.69 -11.87 1.95
CA VAL A 234 -5.07 -10.94 2.89
C VAL A 234 -6.10 -9.90 3.31
N THR A 235 -6.32 -9.76 4.63
CA THR A 235 -7.18 -8.71 5.18
C THR A 235 -6.36 -7.75 6.02
N VAL A 236 -6.40 -6.47 5.67
CA VAL A 236 -5.83 -5.39 6.47
C VAL A 236 -6.89 -4.89 7.45
N LEU A 237 -6.66 -5.10 8.73
CA LEU A 237 -7.51 -4.67 9.86
C LEU A 237 -7.02 -3.32 10.39
N GLY A 238 -7.22 -2.28 9.59
CA GLY A 238 -6.89 -0.90 9.90
C GLY A 238 -8.10 -0.08 10.33
N THR A 239 -8.03 1.24 10.18
CA THR A 239 -9.21 2.13 10.32
C THR A 239 -10.37 1.65 9.45
N THR A 240 -10.04 1.14 8.27
CA THR A 240 -10.94 0.46 7.32
C THR A 240 -10.54 -0.99 7.15
N LEU A 241 -11.47 -1.85 6.70
CA LEU A 241 -11.19 -3.22 6.29
C LEU A 241 -10.79 -3.23 4.81
N VAL A 242 -9.66 -3.83 4.48
CA VAL A 242 -9.23 -3.99 3.09
C VAL A 242 -8.97 -5.46 2.83
N MET A 243 -9.66 -6.05 1.87
CA MET A 243 -9.49 -7.43 1.46
C MET A 243 -8.77 -7.47 0.11
N LYS A 244 -7.68 -8.23 0.02
CA LYS A 244 -6.89 -8.38 -1.21
C LYS A 244 -6.48 -9.83 -1.41
N ARG A 245 -6.38 -10.24 -2.68
CA ARG A 245 -5.74 -11.50 -3.06
C ARG A 245 -5.12 -11.41 -4.45
N PHE A 246 -4.18 -12.29 -4.73
CA PHE A 246 -3.68 -12.47 -6.09
C PHE A 246 -4.68 -13.26 -6.93
N THR A 247 -4.88 -12.81 -8.18
CA THR A 247 -5.78 -13.43 -9.16
C THR A 247 -5.08 -13.55 -10.50
N ALA A 248 -5.52 -14.51 -11.33
CA ALA A 248 -4.96 -14.70 -12.68
C ALA A 248 -5.29 -13.53 -13.63
N GLN A 249 -6.45 -12.90 -13.43
CA GLN A 249 -6.94 -11.78 -14.23
C GLN A 249 -7.38 -10.64 -13.33
N PRO A 250 -7.38 -9.39 -13.81
CA PRO A 250 -7.92 -8.26 -13.05
C PRO A 250 -9.41 -8.42 -12.83
N LEU A 251 -9.88 -8.08 -11.63
CA LEU A 251 -11.31 -8.02 -11.32
C LEU A 251 -11.84 -6.60 -11.59
N VAL A 252 -13.06 -6.53 -12.10
CA VAL A 252 -13.74 -5.27 -12.40
C VAL A 252 -15.09 -5.23 -11.70
N GLY A 253 -15.37 -4.16 -10.99
CA GLY A 253 -16.63 -3.94 -10.28
C GLY A 253 -16.59 -2.72 -9.38
N PRO A 254 -17.76 -2.25 -8.90
CA PRO A 254 -17.82 -1.16 -7.94
C PRO A 254 -16.98 -1.46 -6.69
N GLY A 255 -16.23 -0.47 -6.23
CA GLY A 255 -15.38 -0.58 -5.04
C GLY A 255 -14.16 -1.50 -5.17
N ILE A 256 -13.91 -2.09 -6.36
CA ILE A 256 -12.78 -2.98 -6.63
C ILE A 256 -11.61 -2.18 -7.22
N THR A 257 -10.41 -2.54 -6.77
CA THR A 257 -9.15 -2.10 -7.37
C THR A 257 -8.33 -3.33 -7.76
N SER A 258 -7.73 -3.28 -8.94
CA SER A 258 -6.82 -4.31 -9.45
C SER A 258 -5.48 -3.67 -9.77
N HIS A 259 -4.45 -4.00 -8.98
CA HIS A 259 -3.08 -3.54 -9.18
C HIS A 259 -2.23 -4.68 -9.73
N ARG A 260 -1.29 -4.40 -10.61
CA ARG A 260 -0.29 -5.37 -11.02
C ARG A 260 0.93 -5.22 -10.10
N VAL A 261 1.30 -6.28 -9.38
CA VAL A 261 2.37 -6.26 -8.37
C VAL A 261 3.24 -7.50 -8.56
N GLY A 262 4.53 -7.31 -8.86
CA GLY A 262 5.45 -8.41 -9.15
C GLY A 262 4.94 -9.32 -10.28
N GLY A 263 4.39 -8.74 -11.35
CA GLY A 263 3.86 -9.46 -12.50
C GLY A 263 2.48 -10.13 -12.31
N ARG A 264 1.88 -10.07 -11.11
CA ARG A 264 0.58 -10.69 -10.77
C ARG A 264 -0.48 -9.65 -10.47
N TRP A 265 -1.75 -9.97 -10.71
CA TRP A 265 -2.87 -9.10 -10.35
C TRP A 265 -3.20 -9.23 -8.87
N LEU A 266 -3.10 -8.12 -8.13
CA LEU A 266 -3.53 -8.00 -6.74
C LEU A 266 -4.87 -7.25 -6.72
N CYS A 267 -5.95 -8.00 -6.57
CA CYS A 267 -7.31 -7.50 -6.62
C CYS A 267 -7.95 -7.45 -5.24
N GLY A 268 -8.85 -6.50 -5.04
CA GLY A 268 -9.59 -6.41 -3.80
C GLY A 268 -10.40 -5.14 -3.65
N GLY A 269 -11.04 -5.01 -2.49
CA GLY A 269 -11.87 -3.87 -2.14
C GLY A 269 -11.63 -3.40 -0.70
N ALA A 270 -12.07 -2.18 -0.43
CA ALA A 270 -11.95 -1.54 0.87
C ALA A 270 -13.32 -1.08 1.37
N SER A 271 -13.78 -1.64 2.49
CA SER A 271 -14.97 -1.18 3.20
C SER A 271 -14.69 0.13 3.93
N ASN A 272 -15.73 0.94 4.14
CA ASN A 272 -15.68 2.09 5.02
C ASN A 272 -15.61 1.65 6.50
N ALA A 273 -16.14 0.48 6.84
CA ALA A 273 -16.04 -0.13 8.15
C ALA A 273 -14.63 -0.60 8.48
N GLY A 274 -14.31 -0.72 9.75
CA GLY A 274 -13.03 -1.27 10.24
C GLY A 274 -12.82 -0.97 11.72
N ALA A 275 -11.58 -1.15 12.20
CA ALA A 275 -11.23 -0.89 13.59
C ALA A 275 -11.44 0.59 14.01
N GLY A 276 -11.56 1.51 13.04
CA GLY A 276 -11.87 2.91 13.31
C GLY A 276 -13.23 3.09 14.00
N VAL A 277 -14.21 2.24 13.70
CA VAL A 277 -15.53 2.28 14.35
C VAL A 277 -15.43 1.93 15.83
N LEU A 278 -14.58 0.96 16.20
CA LEU A 278 -14.39 0.53 17.58
C LEU A 278 -13.86 1.69 18.46
N ARG A 279 -12.99 2.53 17.92
CA ARG A 279 -12.40 3.68 18.61
C ARG A 279 -13.36 4.83 18.86
N ARG A 280 -14.56 4.80 18.27
CA ARG A 280 -15.64 5.74 18.60
C ARG A 280 -16.26 5.44 19.96
N PHE A 281 -16.13 4.19 20.43
CA PHE A 281 -16.76 3.70 21.65
C PHE A 281 -15.76 3.38 22.76
N PHE A 282 -14.54 2.96 22.39
CA PHE A 282 -13.56 2.42 23.32
C PHE A 282 -12.17 2.96 23.06
N SER A 283 -11.42 3.25 24.11
CA SER A 283 -9.97 3.47 24.02
C SER A 283 -9.22 2.17 23.69
N ASP A 284 -7.97 2.26 23.28
CA ASP A 284 -7.16 1.08 22.98
C ASP A 284 -6.95 0.18 24.22
N ASP A 285 -6.93 0.75 25.42
CA ASP A 285 -6.85 0.01 26.69
C ASP A 285 -8.17 -0.74 26.99
N GLN A 286 -9.30 -0.06 26.83
CA GLN A 286 -10.61 -0.69 26.95
C GLN A 286 -10.81 -1.81 25.93
N LEU A 287 -10.39 -1.62 24.68
CA LEU A 287 -10.46 -2.66 23.66
C LEU A 287 -9.67 -3.90 24.07
N ARG A 288 -8.49 -3.73 24.68
CA ARG A 288 -7.67 -4.87 25.17
C ARG A 288 -8.35 -5.60 26.33
N GLU A 289 -8.89 -4.85 27.29
CA GLU A 289 -9.52 -5.43 28.48
C GLU A 289 -10.84 -6.12 28.14
N LEU A 290 -11.73 -5.44 27.40
CA LEU A 290 -13.02 -6.00 27.02
C LEU A 290 -12.86 -7.22 26.10
N SER A 291 -11.85 -7.22 25.20
CA SER A 291 -11.61 -8.38 24.34
C SER A 291 -11.32 -9.66 25.12
N ARG A 292 -10.67 -9.58 26.29
CA ARG A 292 -10.41 -10.76 27.14
C ARG A 292 -11.67 -11.36 27.74
N GLN A 293 -12.74 -10.59 27.81
CA GLN A 293 -14.03 -11.01 28.38
C GLN A 293 -14.96 -11.61 27.32
N ILE A 294 -14.59 -11.55 26.04
CA ILE A 294 -15.39 -12.10 24.94
C ILE A 294 -15.18 -13.61 24.87
N ASP A 295 -16.31 -14.36 24.79
CA ASP A 295 -16.31 -15.76 24.39
C ASP A 295 -16.46 -15.88 22.86
N PRO A 296 -15.40 -16.14 22.11
CA PRO A 296 -15.45 -16.20 20.66
C PRO A 296 -16.20 -17.45 20.12
N GLU A 297 -16.48 -18.43 20.96
CA GLU A 297 -17.20 -19.66 20.57
C GLU A 297 -18.71 -19.46 20.60
N SER A 298 -19.20 -18.50 21.38
CA SER A 298 -20.62 -18.15 21.49
C SER A 298 -20.95 -16.94 20.59
N ALA A 299 -22.14 -16.94 19.96
CA ALA A 299 -22.61 -15.80 19.22
C ALA A 299 -23.17 -14.72 20.19
N SER A 300 -22.92 -13.45 19.88
CA SER A 300 -23.47 -12.34 20.68
C SER A 300 -24.99 -12.22 20.61
N GLY A 301 -25.62 -12.75 19.55
CA GLY A 301 -27.04 -12.55 19.23
C GLY A 301 -27.34 -11.14 18.69
N LEU A 302 -26.32 -10.32 18.40
CA LEU A 302 -26.45 -8.95 17.90
C LEU A 302 -26.14 -8.93 16.39
N ASP A 303 -27.05 -8.38 15.59
CA ASP A 303 -26.89 -8.27 14.14
C ASP A 303 -26.49 -6.85 13.74
N TYR A 304 -25.23 -6.51 14.03
CA TYR A 304 -24.73 -5.17 13.76
C TYR A 304 -24.14 -5.01 12.36
N LEU A 305 -24.34 -3.80 11.82
CA LEU A 305 -23.62 -3.28 10.65
C LEU A 305 -22.79 -2.06 11.08
N PRO A 306 -21.55 -2.29 11.55
CA PRO A 306 -20.74 -1.25 12.17
C PRO A 306 -20.03 -0.37 11.13
N LEU A 307 -20.82 0.44 10.40
CA LEU A 307 -20.29 1.49 9.54
C LEU A 307 -19.92 2.73 10.36
N PRO A 308 -18.90 3.51 9.95
CA PRO A 308 -18.56 4.76 10.63
C PRO A 308 -19.64 5.83 10.43
N ASP A 309 -20.22 5.91 9.23
CA ASP A 309 -21.26 6.84 8.82
C ASP A 309 -22.15 6.19 7.78
N THR A 310 -23.17 6.90 7.28
CA THR A 310 -24.00 6.46 6.16
C THR A 310 -23.14 6.24 4.91
N GLY A 311 -23.36 5.12 4.24
CA GLY A 311 -22.75 4.76 2.97
C GLY A 311 -21.61 3.75 3.08
N GLU A 312 -21.61 2.81 2.16
CA GLU A 312 -20.58 1.78 1.99
C GLU A 312 -20.17 1.69 0.51
N ARG A 313 -18.88 1.54 0.27
CA ARG A 313 -18.30 1.41 -1.08
C ARG A 313 -17.96 -0.02 -1.46
N PHE A 314 -17.76 -0.90 -0.48
CA PHE A 314 -17.45 -2.31 -0.63
C PHE A 314 -17.69 -3.06 0.69
N PRO A 315 -18.34 -4.23 0.68
CA PRO A 315 -18.72 -5.08 -0.46
C PRO A 315 -20.00 -4.65 -1.20
N VAL A 316 -20.70 -3.68 -0.68
CA VAL A 316 -21.95 -3.15 -1.26
C VAL A 316 -21.71 -1.69 -1.65
N ASP A 317 -21.89 -1.36 -2.91
CA ASP A 317 -21.79 0.03 -3.39
C ASP A 317 -23.14 0.73 -3.17
N ASP A 318 -23.36 1.18 -1.92
CA ASP A 318 -24.59 1.84 -1.50
C ASP A 318 -24.28 3.08 -0.66
N PRO A 319 -24.40 4.28 -1.24
CA PRO A 319 -24.17 5.54 -0.53
C PRO A 319 -25.23 5.85 0.54
N GLY A 320 -26.37 5.16 0.53
CA GLY A 320 -27.46 5.32 1.50
C GLY A 320 -27.48 4.29 2.63
N LEU A 321 -26.56 3.32 2.63
CA LEU A 321 -26.55 2.24 3.62
C LEU A 321 -26.31 2.77 5.04
N MET A 322 -27.29 2.57 5.92
CA MET A 322 -27.23 3.06 7.29
C MET A 322 -26.49 2.09 8.21
N PRO A 323 -25.69 2.59 9.18
CA PRO A 323 -25.15 1.76 10.25
C PRO A 323 -26.28 1.19 11.13
N VAL A 324 -26.08 -0.05 11.62
CA VAL A 324 -26.97 -0.71 12.58
C VAL A 324 -26.16 -1.07 13.82
N LEU A 325 -26.40 -0.40 14.94
CA LEU A 325 -25.67 -0.54 16.21
C LEU A 325 -26.60 -0.73 17.42
N GLU A 326 -27.86 -0.99 17.15
CA GLU A 326 -28.88 -1.23 18.16
C GLU A 326 -29.46 -2.66 18.07
N PRO A 327 -29.93 -3.25 19.19
CA PRO A 327 -29.97 -2.67 20.54
C PRO A 327 -28.58 -2.66 21.20
N ARG A 328 -28.25 -1.61 21.97
CA ARG A 328 -27.03 -1.56 22.77
C ARG A 328 -27.21 -2.36 24.07
N PRO A 329 -26.46 -3.44 24.31
CA PRO A 329 -26.51 -4.20 25.55
C PRO A 329 -25.88 -3.41 26.71
N VAL A 330 -26.23 -3.76 27.96
CA VAL A 330 -25.60 -3.18 29.16
C VAL A 330 -24.14 -3.56 29.29
N SER A 331 -23.78 -4.77 28.85
CA SER A 331 -22.38 -5.25 28.86
C SER A 331 -21.59 -4.66 27.69
N ASP A 332 -20.56 -3.87 27.99
CA ASP A 332 -19.63 -3.35 26.99
C ASP A 332 -18.84 -4.46 26.29
N ALA A 333 -18.53 -5.58 26.97
CA ALA A 333 -17.88 -6.73 26.35
C ALA A 333 -18.80 -7.39 25.29
N LEU A 334 -20.09 -7.55 25.59
CA LEU A 334 -21.06 -8.06 24.63
C LEU A 334 -21.27 -7.10 23.46
N PHE A 335 -21.29 -5.79 23.73
CA PHE A 335 -21.37 -4.77 22.67
C PHE A 335 -20.15 -4.84 21.74
N LEU A 336 -18.94 -4.92 22.32
CA LEU A 336 -17.71 -5.08 21.54
C LEU A 336 -17.74 -6.39 20.72
N GLN A 337 -18.20 -7.49 21.30
CA GLN A 337 -18.37 -8.75 20.58
C GLN A 337 -19.28 -8.59 19.34
N GLY A 338 -20.45 -7.98 19.51
CA GLY A 338 -21.37 -7.71 18.40
C GLY A 338 -20.74 -6.84 17.30
N LEU A 339 -19.97 -5.81 17.67
CA LEU A 339 -19.23 -5.00 16.71
C LEU A 339 -18.17 -5.81 15.93
N LEU A 340 -17.41 -6.67 16.63
CA LEU A 340 -16.40 -7.53 15.99
C LEU A 340 -17.00 -8.59 15.08
N GLU A 341 -18.17 -9.17 15.47
CA GLU A 341 -18.93 -10.10 14.63
C GLU A 341 -19.53 -9.41 13.40
N GLY A 342 -20.04 -8.19 13.54
CA GLY A 342 -20.51 -7.37 12.42
C GLY A 342 -19.37 -7.05 11.43
N LEU A 343 -18.19 -6.67 11.92
CA LEU A 343 -16.99 -6.48 11.06
C LEU A 343 -16.57 -7.77 10.38
N ALA A 344 -16.61 -8.92 11.05
CA ALA A 344 -16.34 -10.22 10.45
C ALA A 344 -17.37 -10.59 9.37
N THR A 345 -18.62 -10.17 9.56
CA THR A 345 -19.70 -10.36 8.56
C THR A 345 -19.46 -9.50 7.31
N ILE A 346 -19.04 -8.25 7.47
CA ILE A 346 -18.66 -7.38 6.34
C ILE A 346 -17.48 -8.01 5.58
N GLU A 347 -16.48 -8.52 6.29
CA GLU A 347 -15.36 -9.22 5.67
C GLU A 347 -15.81 -10.46 4.88
N ALA A 348 -16.66 -11.31 5.46
CA ALA A 348 -17.19 -12.50 4.78
C ALA A 348 -17.96 -12.13 3.49
N ARG A 349 -18.79 -11.08 3.55
CA ARG A 349 -19.49 -10.52 2.36
C ARG A 349 -18.49 -10.00 1.32
N GLY A 350 -17.37 -9.41 1.78
CA GLY A 350 -16.31 -8.94 0.88
C GLY A 350 -15.64 -10.09 0.12
N TRP A 351 -15.30 -11.19 0.80
CA TRP A 351 -14.76 -12.39 0.15
C TRP A 351 -15.77 -13.02 -0.79
N GLN A 352 -17.05 -13.06 -0.42
CA GLN A 352 -18.13 -13.53 -1.29
C GLN A 352 -18.23 -12.64 -2.54
N ARG A 353 -18.18 -11.31 -2.38
CA ARG A 353 -18.23 -10.37 -3.52
C ARG A 353 -17.07 -10.57 -4.49
N LEU A 354 -15.85 -10.79 -3.98
CA LEU A 354 -14.69 -11.10 -4.83
C LEU A 354 -14.89 -12.41 -5.59
N ARG A 355 -15.49 -13.42 -4.96
CA ARG A 355 -15.84 -14.70 -5.61
C ARG A 355 -16.86 -14.50 -6.74
N GLU A 356 -17.89 -13.72 -6.53
CA GLU A 356 -18.91 -13.40 -7.56
C GLU A 356 -18.29 -12.71 -8.77
N LEU A 357 -17.17 -11.99 -8.58
CA LEU A 357 -16.43 -11.32 -9.63
C LEU A 357 -15.35 -12.20 -10.28
N GLY A 358 -15.25 -13.47 -9.89
CA GLY A 358 -14.35 -14.46 -10.49
C GLY A 358 -13.09 -14.78 -9.71
N ALA A 359 -12.93 -14.30 -8.47
CA ALA A 359 -11.84 -14.76 -7.62
C ALA A 359 -12.17 -16.12 -6.97
N GLU A 360 -11.18 -16.99 -6.83
CA GLU A 360 -11.35 -18.19 -6.03
C GLU A 360 -11.52 -17.82 -4.52
N PRO A 361 -12.32 -18.56 -3.74
CA PRO A 361 -12.40 -18.31 -2.30
C PRO A 361 -11.04 -18.58 -1.64
N PRO A 362 -10.65 -17.79 -0.62
CA PRO A 362 -9.39 -18.01 0.08
C PRO A 362 -9.47 -19.29 0.92
N LEU A 363 -8.43 -20.14 0.85
CA LEU A 363 -8.31 -21.32 1.73
C LEU A 363 -7.87 -20.93 3.14
N ARG A 364 -7.20 -19.79 3.30
CA ARG A 364 -6.87 -19.15 4.58
C ARG A 364 -6.75 -17.64 4.37
N VAL A 365 -6.90 -16.88 5.45
CA VAL A 365 -6.77 -15.41 5.43
C VAL A 365 -5.61 -14.97 6.31
N ILE A 366 -4.70 -14.17 5.77
CA ILE A 366 -3.60 -13.58 6.53
C ILE A 366 -3.98 -12.15 6.92
N SER A 367 -3.90 -11.85 8.20
CA SER A 367 -4.30 -10.57 8.77
C SER A 367 -3.12 -9.62 8.95
N LEU A 368 -3.30 -8.37 8.57
CA LEU A 368 -2.39 -7.26 8.75
C LEU A 368 -3.05 -6.15 9.55
N GLY A 369 -2.25 -5.20 10.03
CA GLY A 369 -2.74 -4.02 10.76
C GLY A 369 -2.97 -4.25 12.24
N GLY A 370 -3.42 -3.21 12.93
CA GLY A 370 -3.55 -3.21 14.40
C GLY A 370 -4.54 -4.24 14.93
N GLY A 371 -5.66 -4.44 14.22
CA GLY A 371 -6.70 -5.41 14.59
C GLY A 371 -6.25 -6.87 14.54
N ALA A 372 -5.21 -7.19 13.75
CA ALA A 372 -4.64 -8.52 13.66
C ALA A 372 -4.05 -9.05 14.97
N ARG A 373 -3.78 -8.16 15.92
CA ARG A 373 -3.25 -8.50 17.25
C ARG A 373 -4.30 -9.00 18.23
N ASN A 374 -5.60 -8.87 17.90
CA ASN A 374 -6.70 -9.28 18.77
C ASN A 374 -7.01 -10.77 18.55
N PRO A 375 -6.71 -11.68 19.50
CA PRO A 375 -6.92 -13.11 19.34
C PRO A 375 -8.40 -13.51 19.31
N GLN A 376 -9.28 -12.79 20.05
CA GLN A 376 -10.72 -13.05 20.05
C GLN A 376 -11.32 -12.66 18.70
N TRP A 377 -10.95 -11.49 18.15
CA TRP A 377 -11.42 -11.09 16.83
C TRP A 377 -10.94 -12.08 15.74
N ARG A 378 -9.72 -12.60 15.87
CA ARG A 378 -9.24 -13.66 14.97
C ARG A 378 -10.15 -14.89 15.00
N ARG A 379 -10.51 -15.41 16.19
CA ARG A 379 -11.39 -16.58 16.33
C ARG A 379 -12.81 -16.33 15.81
N LEU A 380 -13.39 -15.16 16.09
CA LEU A 380 -14.69 -14.74 15.54
C LEU A 380 -14.65 -14.75 14.01
N ARG A 381 -13.55 -14.27 13.41
CA ARG A 381 -13.36 -14.28 11.96
C ARG A 381 -13.18 -15.70 11.42
N GLU A 382 -12.37 -16.55 12.06
CA GLU A 382 -12.22 -17.97 11.69
C GLU A 382 -13.60 -18.66 11.64
N ARG A 383 -14.42 -18.48 12.67
CA ARG A 383 -15.78 -19.00 12.71
C ARG A 383 -16.66 -18.47 11.57
N ARG A 384 -16.58 -17.17 11.29
CA ARG A 384 -17.42 -16.53 10.28
C ARG A 384 -16.98 -16.84 8.85
N LEU A 385 -15.69 -16.91 8.60
CA LEU A 385 -15.09 -17.16 7.28
C LEU A 385 -15.05 -18.67 6.92
N GLY A 386 -15.07 -19.54 7.91
CA GLY A 386 -14.97 -21.00 7.73
C GLY A 386 -13.58 -21.44 7.24
N CYS A 387 -12.55 -20.63 7.44
CA CYS A 387 -11.16 -20.96 7.08
C CYS A 387 -10.18 -20.43 8.14
N PRO A 388 -8.94 -20.95 8.20
CA PRO A 388 -7.91 -20.47 9.12
C PRO A 388 -7.57 -19.00 8.92
N VAL A 389 -7.38 -18.25 10.01
CA VAL A 389 -6.96 -16.86 10.03
C VAL A 389 -5.63 -16.73 10.72
N LEU A 390 -4.60 -16.31 9.98
CA LEU A 390 -3.25 -16.09 10.47
C LEU A 390 -3.00 -14.60 10.70
N SER A 391 -1.97 -14.28 11.48
CA SER A 391 -1.49 -12.89 11.66
C SER A 391 -0.08 -12.77 11.15
N CYS A 392 0.18 -11.70 10.37
CA CYS A 392 1.52 -11.35 9.92
C CYS A 392 2.04 -10.16 10.72
N THR A 393 3.30 -10.26 11.16
CA THR A 393 4.01 -9.22 11.92
C THR A 393 5.18 -8.60 11.12
N MET A 394 5.41 -9.07 9.90
CA MET A 394 6.48 -8.56 9.04
C MET A 394 6.19 -7.11 8.64
N PRO A 395 7.20 -6.22 8.67
CA PRO A 395 7.03 -4.83 8.26
C PRO A 395 6.81 -4.71 6.73
N PRO A 396 6.11 -3.67 6.24
CA PRO A 396 5.94 -3.43 4.79
C PRO A 396 7.27 -3.38 4.03
N ALA A 397 8.33 -2.84 4.64
CA ALA A 397 9.69 -2.86 4.08
C ALA A 397 10.16 -4.27 3.68
N ALA A 398 9.80 -5.30 4.45
CA ALA A 398 10.10 -6.70 4.06
C ALA A 398 9.26 -7.13 2.84
N GLY A 399 8.06 -6.58 2.69
CA GLY A 399 7.22 -6.84 1.51
C GLY A 399 7.82 -6.28 0.24
N VAL A 400 8.26 -5.03 0.23
CA VAL A 400 8.89 -4.46 -0.95
C VAL A 400 10.26 -5.08 -1.23
N ALA A 401 11.00 -5.52 -0.20
CA ALA A 401 12.24 -6.29 -0.37
C ALA A 401 12.02 -7.60 -1.16
N ARG A 402 10.82 -8.22 -1.09
CA ARG A 402 10.48 -9.42 -1.89
C ARG A 402 10.45 -9.13 -3.39
N LEU A 403 10.12 -7.90 -3.81
CA LEU A 403 10.22 -7.50 -5.22
C LEU A 403 11.69 -7.42 -5.66
N ALA A 404 12.56 -6.91 -4.81
CA ALA A 404 14.00 -6.91 -5.06
C ALA A 404 14.56 -8.35 -5.11
N LEU A 405 14.06 -9.25 -4.26
CA LEU A 405 14.43 -10.67 -4.26
C LEU A 405 13.95 -11.39 -5.53
N GLN A 406 12.72 -11.14 -5.98
CA GLN A 406 12.20 -11.67 -7.23
C GLN A 406 13.08 -11.24 -8.42
N ALA A 407 13.39 -9.96 -8.53
CA ALA A 407 14.23 -9.42 -9.61
C ALA A 407 15.65 -10.01 -9.60
N LEU A 408 16.20 -10.29 -8.41
CA LEU A 408 17.51 -10.94 -8.28
C LEU A 408 17.48 -12.36 -8.83
N ASN A 409 16.48 -13.16 -8.47
CA ASN A 409 16.32 -14.55 -8.93
C ASN A 409 16.09 -14.65 -10.44
N GLU A 410 15.28 -13.74 -11.01
CA GLU A 410 15.04 -13.67 -12.46
C GLU A 410 16.32 -13.31 -13.23
N GLY A 411 17.16 -12.41 -12.70
CA GLY A 411 18.44 -12.03 -13.28
C GLY A 411 19.47 -13.17 -13.28
N GLU A 412 19.51 -13.99 -12.25
CA GLU A 412 20.39 -15.17 -12.17
C GLU A 412 19.95 -16.26 -13.15
N SER A 413 18.63 -16.48 -13.29
CA SER A 413 18.08 -17.45 -14.25
C SER A 413 18.38 -17.07 -15.71
N ALA A 414 18.32 -15.77 -16.04
CA ALA A 414 18.61 -15.27 -17.39
C ALA A 414 20.10 -15.33 -17.76
N GLN A 415 21.03 -15.46 -16.82
CA GLN A 415 22.47 -15.61 -17.06
C GLN A 415 22.89 -17.08 -17.22
N GLN A 416 22.03 -18.03 -16.89
CA GLN A 416 22.27 -19.48 -16.99
C GLN A 416 21.78 -20.11 -18.31
N HIS A 417 21.07 -19.33 -19.12
CA HIS A 417 20.60 -19.68 -20.47
C HIS A 417 21.27 -18.83 -21.53
#